data_7e55a6e7574a4284fced455c34bdc36d
#
_entry.id   7e55a6e7574a4284fced455c34bdc36d
#
_cell.length_a   1.000
_cell.length_b   1.000
_cell.length_c   1.000
_cell.angle_alpha   90.00
_cell.angle_beta   90.00
_cell.angle_gamma   90.00
#
_symmetry.space_group_name_H-M   'P 1'
#
loop_
_entity.id
_entity.type
_entity.pdbx_description
1 polymer ?
#
loop_
_entity_poly.entity_id
_entity_poly.type
_entity_poly.pdbx_seq_one_letter_code
_entity_poly.pdbx_strand_id
1 'polypeptide(L)'
;MDNKTIVDLDAYREKLGQKFKKIVPITIAVVIVLVLALSSVYMVDADSVGVVWTLGKITDESQPGINFKVPFVQQVDIVPVKQVLRRELGFVTVEQGGPNAPARYQSIAEQQRMLTGDENIVYVDFTVQYRISNPKNYLVNTSNPVETLDKASEAAMRLVVGEEIIDIVLTDGKALIQTRVVEVLQKITDSYGLGVTIQSVQLQDVSVPADVQPAFKQVVDAKEGKETKINNAERHRNTVVPQAKGEAERMVQEALGFREERIERAKGDVARFEAILAEYQQSKEPTKTRLYYEMLRQTLPNVDNIYITKDGDALKHLAVGGGN
;
A
#
# COMPACT_ATOMS: atom_id res chain seq x y z
N MET A 1 -76.89 43.06 65.66
CA MET A 1 -77.37 43.09 64.27
C MET A 1 -76.31 42.46 63.43
N ASP A 2 -76.25 41.14 63.28
CA ASP A 2 -75.32 40.40 62.50
C ASP A 2 -75.99 39.87 61.24
N ASN A 3 -75.68 40.46 60.12
CA ASN A 3 -76.19 40.02 58.83
C ASN A 3 -75.19 39.01 58.23
N LYS A 4 -75.37 37.71 58.61
CA LYS A 4 -74.61 36.65 57.99
C LYS A 4 -75.13 36.44 56.54
N THR A 5 -74.43 36.92 55.63
CA THR A 5 -74.60 36.58 54.21
C THR A 5 -74.36 35.07 54.02
N ILE A 6 -75.41 34.26 53.93
CA ILE A 6 -75.38 32.87 53.58
C ILE A 6 -75.03 32.81 52.12
N VAL A 7 -73.80 32.52 51.77
CA VAL A 7 -73.38 32.25 50.41
C VAL A 7 -74.00 30.91 49.97
N ASP A 8 -74.96 30.98 49.09
CA ASP A 8 -75.65 29.81 48.54
C ASP A 8 -74.63 28.98 47.66
N LEU A 9 -74.07 27.96 48.38
CA LEU A 9 -73.04 27.10 47.83
C LEU A 9 -73.57 26.20 46.71
N ASP A 10 -74.86 25.95 46.65
CA ASP A 10 -75.48 25.10 45.64
C ASP A 10 -75.63 25.82 44.33
N ALA A 11 -75.97 27.13 44.34
CA ALA A 11 -76.02 27.97 43.13
C ALA A 11 -74.62 28.21 42.56
N TYR A 12 -73.57 28.22 43.36
CA TYR A 12 -72.17 28.35 42.94
C TYR A 12 -71.69 27.02 42.32
N ARG A 13 -72.12 25.89 42.82
CA ARG A 13 -71.81 24.54 42.30
C ARG A 13 -72.52 24.30 40.96
N GLU A 14 -73.75 24.72 40.77
CA GLU A 14 -74.47 24.62 39.51
C GLU A 14 -73.84 25.48 38.42
N LYS A 15 -73.49 26.74 38.71
CA LYS A 15 -72.79 27.65 37.77
C LYS A 15 -71.38 27.19 37.45
N LEU A 16 -70.62 26.60 38.36
CA LEU A 16 -69.36 25.94 38.16
C LEU A 16 -69.53 24.70 37.29
N GLY A 17 -70.53 23.86 37.55
CA GLY A 17 -70.77 22.62 36.78
C GLY A 17 -71.11 22.90 35.29
N GLN A 18 -71.89 23.95 35.04
CA GLN A 18 -72.20 24.35 33.66
C GLN A 18 -71.00 24.97 32.89
N LYS A 19 -70.17 25.73 33.59
CA LYS A 19 -68.88 26.25 32.97
C LYS A 19 -67.90 25.11 32.82
N PHE A 20 -67.73 24.17 33.73
CA PHE A 20 -66.90 22.99 33.63
C PHE A 20 -67.32 22.09 32.43
N LYS A 21 -68.59 21.84 32.24
CA LYS A 21 -69.12 21.06 31.13
C LYS A 21 -68.77 21.67 29.72
N LYS A 22 -68.56 22.98 29.61
CA LYS A 22 -68.20 23.68 28.38
C LYS A 22 -66.69 23.86 28.24
N ILE A 23 -65.96 24.08 29.36
CA ILE A 23 -64.53 24.37 29.37
C ILE A 23 -63.72 23.07 29.23
N VAL A 24 -64.10 21.98 29.87
CA VAL A 24 -63.40 20.69 29.82
C VAL A 24 -63.20 20.15 28.41
N PRO A 25 -64.22 20.09 27.52
CA PRO A 25 -64.00 19.60 26.15
C PRO A 25 -63.13 20.53 25.32
N ILE A 26 -63.17 21.86 25.56
CA ILE A 26 -62.32 22.83 24.89
C ILE A 26 -60.87 22.67 25.35
N THR A 27 -60.63 22.49 26.64
CA THR A 27 -59.25 22.25 27.16
C THR A 27 -58.69 20.93 26.64
N ILE A 28 -59.49 19.87 26.60
CA ILE A 28 -59.09 18.59 26.00
C ILE A 28 -58.73 18.75 24.51
N ALA A 29 -59.57 19.47 23.76
CA ALA A 29 -59.29 19.74 22.33
C ALA A 29 -58.00 20.54 22.13
N VAL A 30 -57.77 21.57 22.95
CA VAL A 30 -56.51 22.35 22.92
C VAL A 30 -55.29 21.50 23.25
N VAL A 31 -55.41 20.64 24.27
CA VAL A 31 -54.32 19.70 24.65
C VAL A 31 -54.05 18.72 23.51
N ILE A 32 -55.10 18.17 22.89
CA ILE A 32 -54.92 17.26 21.72
C ILE A 32 -54.25 17.98 20.57
N VAL A 33 -54.63 19.20 20.23
CA VAL A 33 -54.01 19.98 19.16
C VAL A 33 -52.57 20.30 19.51
N LEU A 34 -52.28 20.63 20.74
CA LEU A 34 -50.90 20.89 21.21
C LEU A 34 -50.02 19.64 21.14
N VAL A 35 -50.53 18.50 21.55
CA VAL A 35 -49.83 17.20 21.45
C VAL A 35 -49.59 16.84 19.99
N LEU A 36 -50.57 17.03 19.11
CA LEU A 36 -50.43 16.82 17.66
C LEU A 36 -49.39 17.76 17.04
N ALA A 37 -49.40 19.03 17.42
CA ALA A 37 -48.42 20.00 16.92
C ALA A 37 -46.99 19.67 17.35
N LEU A 38 -46.81 19.26 18.61
CA LEU A 38 -45.48 18.83 19.12
C LEU A 38 -45.00 17.53 18.49
N SER A 39 -45.92 16.59 18.19
CA SER A 39 -45.61 15.31 17.51
C SER A 39 -45.39 15.46 16.01
N SER A 40 -45.74 16.61 15.46
CA SER A 40 -45.60 16.91 14.02
C SER A 40 -44.16 17.29 13.61
N VAL A 41 -43.35 17.76 14.55
CA VAL A 41 -42.00 18.24 14.27
C VAL A 41 -40.99 17.09 14.35
N TYR A 42 -40.13 16.95 13.36
CA TYR A 42 -38.96 16.06 13.39
C TYR A 42 -37.74 16.74 12.80
N MET A 43 -36.57 16.28 13.17
CA MET A 43 -35.28 16.80 12.72
C MET A 43 -34.57 15.75 11.91
N VAL A 44 -34.03 16.15 10.77
CA VAL A 44 -33.19 15.32 9.91
C VAL A 44 -31.75 15.85 10.00
N ASP A 45 -30.81 14.96 10.31
CA ASP A 45 -29.40 15.29 10.43
C ASP A 45 -28.82 15.75 9.06
N ALA A 46 -27.71 16.52 9.10
CA ALA A 46 -27.06 17.09 7.92
C ALA A 46 -26.57 16.03 6.92
N ASP A 47 -26.32 14.81 7.38
CA ASP A 47 -25.82 13.69 6.60
C ASP A 47 -26.90 12.72 6.12
N SER A 48 -28.16 12.99 6.47
CA SER A 48 -29.29 12.09 6.26
C SER A 48 -30.38 12.75 5.41
N VAL A 49 -31.25 11.92 4.87
CA VAL A 49 -32.48 12.32 4.19
C VAL A 49 -33.65 11.58 4.85
N GLY A 50 -34.75 12.29 5.12
CA GLY A 50 -35.96 11.70 5.64
C GLY A 50 -36.86 11.22 4.50
N VAL A 51 -37.21 9.94 4.47
CA VAL A 51 -38.18 9.39 3.51
C VAL A 51 -39.54 9.36 4.19
N VAL A 52 -40.50 10.14 3.65
CA VAL A 52 -41.82 10.30 4.22
C VAL A 52 -42.81 9.31 3.57
N TRP A 53 -43.35 8.44 4.42
CA TRP A 53 -44.39 7.50 4.03
C TRP A 53 -45.76 8.05 4.42
N THR A 54 -46.69 8.08 3.48
CA THR A 54 -48.11 8.43 3.74
C THR A 54 -48.95 7.22 3.42
N LEU A 55 -49.56 6.62 4.44
CA LEU A 55 -50.42 5.43 4.27
C LEU A 55 -49.75 4.30 3.45
N GLY A 56 -48.46 4.06 3.70
CA GLY A 56 -47.70 3.00 3.03
C GLY A 56 -47.13 3.34 1.65
N LYS A 57 -47.25 4.57 1.18
CA LYS A 57 -46.60 5.05 -0.03
C LYS A 57 -45.60 6.15 0.28
N ILE A 58 -44.46 6.13 -0.40
CA ILE A 58 -43.49 7.24 -0.33
C ILE A 58 -44.07 8.43 -1.07
N THR A 59 -44.23 9.52 -0.36
CA THR A 59 -44.79 10.76 -0.89
C THR A 59 -43.76 11.85 -1.10
N ASP A 60 -42.74 11.91 -0.20
CA ASP A 60 -41.78 13.01 -0.25
C ASP A 60 -40.43 12.60 0.35
N GLU A 61 -39.37 13.36 0.04
CA GLU A 61 -38.04 13.26 0.61
C GLU A 61 -37.69 14.57 1.35
N SER A 62 -37.49 14.49 2.65
CA SER A 62 -37.24 15.67 3.48
C SER A 62 -35.75 15.97 3.51
N GLN A 63 -35.42 17.21 3.25
CA GLN A 63 -34.05 17.76 3.33
C GLN A 63 -33.57 17.85 4.78
N PRO A 64 -32.25 17.90 5.04
CA PRO A 64 -31.70 18.15 6.36
C PRO A 64 -32.27 19.41 7.01
N GLY A 65 -32.57 19.32 8.31
CA GLY A 65 -33.14 20.42 9.08
C GLY A 65 -34.42 20.05 9.82
N ILE A 66 -35.19 21.05 10.22
CA ILE A 66 -36.48 20.89 10.89
C ILE A 66 -37.58 20.72 9.83
N ASN A 67 -38.27 19.61 9.91
CA ASN A 67 -39.38 19.27 9.00
C ASN A 67 -40.65 18.94 9.78
N PHE A 68 -41.79 18.95 9.07
CA PHE A 68 -43.08 18.68 9.64
C PHE A 68 -43.72 17.44 9.00
N LYS A 69 -44.32 16.60 9.84
CA LYS A 69 -45.10 15.44 9.42
C LYS A 69 -46.50 15.48 10.02
N VAL A 70 -47.47 14.87 9.35
CA VAL A 70 -48.81 14.67 9.88
C VAL A 70 -48.77 13.43 10.81
N PRO A 71 -48.96 13.62 12.15
CA PRO A 71 -49.00 12.49 13.07
C PRO A 71 -50.08 11.48 12.71
N PHE A 72 -49.82 10.19 12.94
CA PHE A 72 -50.69 9.04 12.65
C PHE A 72 -50.88 8.70 11.15
N VAL A 73 -50.63 9.61 10.23
CA VAL A 73 -50.80 9.40 8.79
C VAL A 73 -49.47 9.22 8.08
N GLN A 74 -48.45 9.94 8.57
CA GLN A 74 -47.11 9.93 8.01
C GLN A 74 -46.11 9.30 8.96
N GLN A 75 -45.29 8.38 8.44
CA GLN A 75 -44.09 7.83 9.05
C GLN A 75 -42.87 8.35 8.29
N VAL A 76 -41.77 8.57 9.03
CA VAL A 76 -40.51 9.06 8.44
C VAL A 76 -39.39 8.12 8.83
N ASP A 77 -38.70 7.62 7.81
CA ASP A 77 -37.48 6.85 7.98
C ASP A 77 -36.27 7.72 7.60
N ILE A 78 -35.33 7.86 8.54
CA ILE A 78 -34.13 8.68 8.33
C ILE A 78 -33.01 7.77 7.81
N VAL A 79 -32.52 8.07 6.60
CA VAL A 79 -31.49 7.29 5.91
C VAL A 79 -30.23 8.11 5.76
N PRO A 80 -29.06 7.63 6.24
CA PRO A 80 -27.78 8.32 6.07
C PRO A 80 -27.29 8.20 4.63
N VAL A 81 -27.32 9.31 3.87
CA VAL A 81 -26.93 9.33 2.45
C VAL A 81 -25.51 9.82 2.21
N LYS A 82 -24.94 10.59 3.14
CA LYS A 82 -23.58 11.14 3.03
C LYS A 82 -22.53 10.31 3.75
N GLN A 83 -22.95 9.47 4.67
CA GLN A 83 -22.04 8.60 5.43
C GLN A 83 -21.61 7.40 4.60
N VAL A 84 -20.35 7.03 4.72
CA VAL A 84 -19.82 5.75 4.22
C VAL A 84 -20.10 4.68 5.26
N LEU A 85 -20.95 3.75 4.90
CA LEU A 85 -21.30 2.62 5.73
C LEU A 85 -20.36 1.45 5.46
N ARG A 86 -20.10 0.65 6.49
CA ARG A 86 -19.18 -0.49 6.41
C ARG A 86 -19.93 -1.78 6.74
N ARG A 87 -19.70 -2.81 5.94
CA ARG A 87 -20.14 -4.19 6.21
C ARG A 87 -18.95 -5.12 6.26
N GLU A 88 -18.90 -5.94 7.26
CA GLU A 88 -17.90 -6.98 7.47
C GLU A 88 -18.50 -8.30 7.03
N LEU A 89 -17.77 -9.07 6.19
CA LEU A 89 -18.18 -10.36 5.67
C LEU A 89 -17.09 -11.40 5.93
N GLY A 90 -17.51 -12.56 6.40
CA GLY A 90 -16.62 -13.64 6.84
C GLY A 90 -16.25 -13.52 8.34
N PHE A 91 -16.30 -12.34 8.91
CA PHE A 91 -15.99 -12.09 10.31
C PHE A 91 -16.91 -11.03 10.91
N VAL A 92 -16.96 -11.00 12.23
CA VAL A 92 -17.63 -9.94 13.02
C VAL A 92 -16.66 -9.43 14.07
N THR A 93 -16.55 -8.12 14.17
CA THR A 93 -15.78 -7.48 15.23
C THR A 93 -16.58 -7.56 16.54
N VAL A 94 -16.15 -8.41 17.46
CA VAL A 94 -16.79 -8.63 18.76
C VAL A 94 -16.40 -7.54 19.75
N GLU A 95 -15.14 -7.13 19.76
CA GLU A 95 -14.61 -6.07 20.59
C GLU A 95 -13.77 -5.12 19.73
N GLN A 96 -14.12 -3.84 19.73
CA GLN A 96 -13.29 -2.84 19.08
C GLN A 96 -12.01 -2.65 19.89
N GLY A 97 -10.85 -2.72 19.20
CA GLY A 97 -9.55 -2.49 19.83
C GLY A 97 -9.49 -1.13 20.52
N GLY A 98 -9.05 -1.12 21.79
CA GLY A 98 -8.77 0.09 22.55
C GLY A 98 -7.27 0.35 22.65
N PRO A 99 -6.84 1.46 23.32
CA PRO A 99 -5.42 1.79 23.46
C PRO A 99 -4.56 0.69 24.10
N ASN A 100 -5.18 -0.25 24.84
CA ASN A 100 -4.50 -1.32 25.59
C ASN A 100 -4.95 -2.74 25.24
N ALA A 101 -5.86 -2.93 24.26
CA ALA A 101 -6.35 -4.24 23.88
C ALA A 101 -6.51 -4.32 22.35
N PRO A 102 -6.02 -5.39 21.67
CA PRO A 102 -6.28 -5.61 20.26
C PRO A 102 -7.77 -5.88 20.01
N ALA A 103 -8.26 -5.53 18.83
CA ALA A 103 -9.61 -5.89 18.41
C ALA A 103 -9.75 -7.41 18.34
N ARG A 104 -10.90 -7.93 18.76
CA ARG A 104 -11.23 -9.37 18.69
C ARG A 104 -12.24 -9.60 17.59
N TYR A 105 -11.90 -10.52 16.70
CA TYR A 105 -12.73 -10.93 15.58
C TYR A 105 -13.23 -12.34 15.78
N GLN A 106 -14.46 -12.59 15.38
CA GLN A 106 -15.03 -13.93 15.33
C GLN A 106 -15.34 -14.29 13.89
N SER A 107 -14.75 -15.37 13.40
CA SER A 107 -14.94 -15.87 12.04
C SER A 107 -16.29 -16.55 11.85
N ILE A 108 -16.91 -16.33 10.68
CA ILE A 108 -18.14 -16.99 10.26
C ILE A 108 -17.77 -17.92 9.08
N ALA A 109 -17.44 -19.19 9.40
CA ALA A 109 -16.87 -20.14 8.45
C ALA A 109 -17.69 -20.35 7.16
N GLU A 110 -19.02 -20.25 7.24
CA GLU A 110 -19.90 -20.43 6.06
C GLU A 110 -19.77 -19.29 5.06
N GLN A 111 -19.52 -18.06 5.51
CA GLN A 111 -19.35 -16.88 4.67
C GLN A 111 -17.93 -16.76 4.11
N GLN A 112 -16.94 -17.23 4.85
CA GLN A 112 -15.53 -17.16 4.47
C GLN A 112 -15.16 -18.13 3.35
N ARG A 113 -15.76 -19.34 3.36
CA ARG A 113 -15.34 -20.44 2.51
C ARG A 113 -15.72 -20.21 1.04
N MET A 114 -14.71 -20.17 0.18
CA MET A 114 -14.84 -19.99 -1.26
C MET A 114 -13.98 -21.00 -2.00
N LEU A 115 -14.33 -21.26 -3.26
CA LEU A 115 -13.59 -22.13 -4.16
C LEU A 115 -12.93 -21.27 -5.23
N THR A 116 -11.65 -21.49 -5.46
CA THR A 116 -10.89 -20.83 -6.53
C THR A 116 -11.08 -21.54 -7.87
N GLY A 117 -10.66 -20.93 -8.99
CA GLY A 117 -10.79 -21.47 -10.32
C GLY A 117 -9.97 -22.75 -10.56
N ASP A 118 -8.94 -23.00 -9.75
CA ASP A 118 -8.13 -24.23 -9.71
C ASP A 118 -8.56 -25.21 -8.61
N GLU A 119 -9.84 -25.15 -8.20
CA GLU A 119 -10.51 -26.09 -7.29
C GLU A 119 -9.93 -26.15 -5.86
N ASN A 120 -9.24 -25.10 -5.41
CA ASN A 120 -8.76 -25.02 -4.05
C ASN A 120 -9.75 -24.27 -3.14
N ILE A 121 -9.83 -24.70 -1.89
CA ILE A 121 -10.65 -24.02 -0.87
C ILE A 121 -9.83 -22.93 -0.21
N VAL A 122 -10.38 -21.71 -0.19
CA VAL A 122 -9.82 -20.55 0.52
C VAL A 122 -10.84 -19.95 1.47
N TYR A 123 -10.35 -19.38 2.55
CA TYR A 123 -11.12 -18.54 3.47
C TYR A 123 -10.79 -17.09 3.16
N VAL A 124 -11.84 -16.31 2.89
CA VAL A 124 -11.70 -14.90 2.50
C VAL A 124 -12.53 -14.03 3.44
N ASP A 125 -11.84 -13.16 4.16
CA ASP A 125 -12.43 -12.11 4.98
C ASP A 125 -12.31 -10.77 4.26
N PHE A 126 -13.43 -10.08 4.15
CA PHE A 126 -13.44 -8.81 3.45
C PHE A 126 -14.46 -7.83 4.03
N THR A 127 -14.24 -6.58 3.71
CA THR A 127 -15.09 -5.47 4.12
C THR A 127 -15.57 -4.71 2.90
N VAL A 128 -16.87 -4.42 2.87
CA VAL A 128 -17.49 -3.60 1.84
C VAL A 128 -17.81 -2.22 2.42
N GLN A 129 -17.33 -1.18 1.77
CA GLN A 129 -17.69 0.20 2.06
C GLN A 129 -18.65 0.69 0.98
N TYR A 130 -19.79 1.20 1.40
CA TYR A 130 -20.84 1.66 0.51
C TYR A 130 -21.52 2.92 1.02
N ARG A 131 -22.22 3.61 0.16
CA ARG A 131 -23.04 4.76 0.47
C ARG A 131 -24.42 4.58 -0.15
N ILE A 132 -25.45 5.03 0.56
CA ILE A 132 -26.81 5.01 0.03
C ILE A 132 -26.95 6.20 -0.93
N SER A 133 -27.13 5.93 -2.22
CA SER A 133 -27.30 6.95 -3.26
C SER A 133 -28.75 7.31 -3.53
N ASN A 134 -29.64 6.33 -3.35
CA ASN A 134 -31.08 6.53 -3.52
C ASN A 134 -31.85 5.91 -2.33
N PRO A 135 -32.22 6.72 -1.31
CA PRO A 135 -32.87 6.23 -0.11
C PRO A 135 -34.25 5.62 -0.36
N LYS A 136 -34.95 6.08 -1.38
CA LYS A 136 -36.24 5.51 -1.77
C LYS A 136 -36.12 4.08 -2.27
N ASN A 137 -35.20 3.84 -3.20
CA ASN A 137 -34.96 2.49 -3.73
C ASN A 137 -34.44 1.56 -2.63
N TYR A 138 -33.59 2.07 -1.75
CA TYR A 138 -33.02 1.32 -0.62
C TYR A 138 -34.11 0.79 0.32
N LEU A 139 -35.18 1.54 0.56
CA LEU A 139 -36.26 1.16 1.48
C LEU A 139 -37.39 0.36 0.80
N VAL A 140 -37.58 0.52 -0.53
CA VAL A 140 -38.76 -0.05 -1.20
C VAL A 140 -38.46 -1.37 -1.89
N ASN A 141 -37.30 -1.47 -2.55
CA ASN A 141 -37.05 -2.58 -3.46
C ASN A 141 -36.71 -3.89 -2.76
N THR A 142 -36.30 -3.82 -1.47
CA THR A 142 -35.98 -5.00 -0.69
C THR A 142 -36.51 -4.90 0.74
N SER A 143 -36.96 -6.02 1.30
CA SER A 143 -37.44 -6.06 2.71
C SER A 143 -36.30 -5.86 3.70
N ASN A 144 -35.08 -6.30 3.37
CA ASN A 144 -33.87 -6.16 4.18
C ASN A 144 -32.70 -5.77 3.28
N PRO A 145 -32.47 -4.47 3.06
CA PRO A 145 -31.44 -4.01 2.14
C PRO A 145 -30.01 -4.38 2.62
N VAL A 146 -29.79 -4.45 3.91
CA VAL A 146 -28.48 -4.81 4.49
C VAL A 146 -28.17 -6.28 4.20
N GLU A 147 -29.10 -7.19 4.46
CA GLU A 147 -28.92 -8.61 4.19
C GLU A 147 -28.79 -8.88 2.69
N THR A 148 -29.57 -8.16 1.88
CA THR A 148 -29.46 -8.26 0.42
C THR A 148 -28.06 -7.84 -0.06
N LEU A 149 -27.52 -6.75 0.47
CA LEU A 149 -26.17 -6.30 0.18
C LEU A 149 -25.12 -7.32 0.62
N ASP A 150 -25.28 -7.91 1.83
CA ASP A 150 -24.36 -8.94 2.33
C ASP A 150 -24.34 -10.16 1.39
N LYS A 151 -25.51 -10.64 0.96
CA LYS A 151 -25.61 -11.77 0.01
C LYS A 151 -25.10 -11.45 -1.38
N ALA A 152 -25.36 -10.21 -1.87
CA ALA A 152 -24.80 -9.74 -3.13
C ALA A 152 -23.28 -9.64 -3.07
N SER A 153 -22.72 -9.17 -1.95
CA SER A 153 -21.28 -9.06 -1.73
C SER A 153 -20.60 -10.43 -1.67
N GLU A 154 -21.23 -11.38 -0.98
CA GLU A 154 -20.77 -12.78 -0.92
C GLU A 154 -20.78 -13.41 -2.31
N ALA A 155 -21.83 -13.21 -3.09
CA ALA A 155 -21.95 -13.73 -4.45
C ALA A 155 -20.91 -13.11 -5.40
N ALA A 156 -20.72 -11.79 -5.33
CA ALA A 156 -19.72 -11.08 -6.13
C ALA A 156 -18.29 -11.55 -5.83
N MET A 157 -17.95 -11.68 -4.55
CA MET A 157 -16.63 -12.16 -4.14
C MET A 157 -16.40 -13.60 -4.59
N ARG A 158 -17.41 -14.48 -4.40
CA ARG A 158 -17.35 -15.88 -4.79
C ARG A 158 -17.19 -16.06 -6.29
N LEU A 159 -17.83 -15.20 -7.09
CA LEU A 159 -17.70 -15.19 -8.55
C LEU A 159 -16.26 -14.82 -8.96
N VAL A 160 -15.73 -13.73 -8.43
CA VAL A 160 -14.40 -13.23 -8.80
C VAL A 160 -13.29 -14.17 -8.32
N VAL A 161 -13.38 -14.68 -7.08
CA VAL A 161 -12.41 -15.66 -6.54
C VAL A 161 -12.47 -16.97 -7.33
N GLY A 162 -13.67 -17.39 -7.76
CA GLY A 162 -13.85 -18.60 -8.58
C GLY A 162 -13.30 -18.50 -10.01
N GLU A 163 -13.01 -17.31 -10.50
CA GLU A 163 -12.34 -17.07 -11.79
C GLU A 163 -10.82 -17.04 -11.68
N GLU A 164 -10.27 -16.88 -10.47
CA GLU A 164 -8.84 -16.72 -10.22
C GLU A 164 -8.20 -17.99 -9.62
N ILE A 165 -6.90 -18.17 -9.86
CA ILE A 165 -6.12 -19.26 -9.25
C ILE A 165 -5.68 -18.89 -7.84
N ILE A 166 -5.47 -19.90 -6.99
CA ILE A 166 -5.12 -19.70 -5.58
C ILE A 166 -3.89 -18.83 -5.37
N ASP A 167 -2.88 -18.96 -6.21
CA ASP A 167 -1.64 -18.16 -6.12
C ASP A 167 -1.95 -16.65 -6.22
N ILE A 168 -2.83 -16.23 -7.13
CA ILE A 168 -3.24 -14.82 -7.31
C ILE A 168 -4.05 -14.34 -6.11
N VAL A 169 -4.93 -15.19 -5.58
CA VAL A 169 -5.79 -14.85 -4.43
C VAL A 169 -4.95 -14.64 -3.16
N LEU A 170 -3.91 -15.44 -2.95
CA LEU A 170 -3.06 -15.39 -1.75
C LEU A 170 -1.97 -14.30 -1.81
N THR A 171 -1.53 -13.89 -3.01
CA THR A 171 -0.36 -13.02 -3.19
C THR A 171 -0.72 -11.64 -3.76
N ASP A 172 -0.19 -11.30 -4.93
CA ASP A 172 -0.23 -9.95 -5.51
C ASP A 172 -1.57 -9.60 -6.18
N GLY A 173 -2.46 -10.55 -6.37
CA GLY A 173 -3.74 -10.35 -7.03
C GLY A 173 -4.81 -9.65 -6.20
N LYS A 174 -4.58 -9.41 -4.91
CA LYS A 174 -5.58 -8.82 -4.00
C LYS A 174 -6.16 -7.50 -4.51
N ALA A 175 -5.33 -6.61 -5.03
CA ALA A 175 -5.78 -5.32 -5.55
C ALA A 175 -6.67 -5.47 -6.81
N LEU A 176 -6.32 -6.39 -7.70
CA LEU A 176 -7.12 -6.70 -8.89
C LEU A 176 -8.48 -7.28 -8.50
N ILE A 177 -8.48 -8.26 -7.58
CA ILE A 177 -9.70 -8.88 -7.06
C ILE A 177 -10.62 -7.83 -6.44
N GLN A 178 -10.08 -6.94 -5.57
CA GLN A 178 -10.83 -5.86 -4.93
C GLN A 178 -11.53 -4.98 -5.96
N THR A 179 -10.81 -4.55 -7.00
CA THR A 179 -11.36 -3.70 -8.07
C THR A 179 -12.46 -4.43 -8.84
N ARG A 180 -12.22 -5.67 -9.20
CA ARG A 180 -13.16 -6.47 -9.97
C ARG A 180 -14.43 -6.81 -9.17
N VAL A 181 -14.29 -7.07 -7.87
CA VAL A 181 -15.44 -7.28 -6.97
C VAL A 181 -16.30 -6.01 -6.86
N VAL A 182 -15.69 -4.82 -6.79
CA VAL A 182 -16.46 -3.56 -6.79
C VAL A 182 -17.31 -3.44 -8.05
N GLU A 183 -16.76 -3.73 -9.23
CA GLU A 183 -17.50 -3.67 -10.49
C GLU A 183 -18.65 -4.68 -10.56
N VAL A 184 -18.38 -5.93 -10.17
CA VAL A 184 -19.37 -7.00 -10.17
C VAL A 184 -20.47 -6.72 -9.15
N LEU A 185 -20.08 -6.32 -7.92
CA LEU A 185 -21.04 -6.00 -6.86
C LEU A 185 -21.91 -4.81 -7.22
N GLN A 186 -21.35 -3.76 -7.84
CA GLN A 186 -22.14 -2.61 -8.32
C GLN A 186 -23.18 -3.06 -9.36
N LYS A 187 -22.80 -3.91 -10.32
CA LYS A 187 -23.75 -4.45 -11.32
C LYS A 187 -24.88 -5.26 -10.67
N ILE A 188 -24.54 -6.09 -9.66
CA ILE A 188 -25.54 -6.89 -8.94
C ILE A 188 -26.50 -5.96 -8.17
N THR A 189 -25.97 -5.00 -7.40
CA THR A 189 -26.80 -4.07 -6.60
C THR A 189 -27.66 -3.16 -7.49
N ASP A 190 -27.15 -2.75 -8.66
CA ASP A 190 -27.91 -1.99 -9.65
C ASP A 190 -29.04 -2.83 -10.26
N SER A 191 -28.81 -4.12 -10.55
CA SER A 191 -29.84 -5.02 -11.08
C SER A 191 -30.98 -5.26 -10.09
N TYR A 192 -30.69 -5.24 -8.78
CA TYR A 192 -31.69 -5.30 -7.72
C TYR A 192 -32.34 -3.96 -7.42
N GLY A 193 -31.83 -2.88 -8.02
CA GLY A 193 -32.29 -1.53 -7.75
C GLY A 193 -32.10 -1.13 -6.29
N LEU A 194 -31.04 -1.60 -5.63
CA LEU A 194 -30.83 -1.41 -4.19
C LEU A 194 -30.58 0.05 -3.80
N GLY A 195 -30.21 0.91 -4.76
CA GLY A 195 -29.96 2.33 -4.50
C GLY A 195 -28.73 2.62 -3.68
N VAL A 196 -27.69 1.78 -3.77
CA VAL A 196 -26.38 1.94 -3.11
C VAL A 196 -25.28 2.13 -4.13
N THR A 197 -24.24 2.85 -3.72
CA THR A 197 -22.99 2.99 -4.49
C THR A 197 -21.86 2.36 -3.70
N ILE A 198 -21.19 1.39 -4.29
CA ILE A 198 -20.04 0.72 -3.69
C ILE A 198 -18.82 1.63 -3.80
N GLN A 199 -18.19 1.96 -2.70
CA GLN A 199 -17.01 2.82 -2.64
C GLN A 199 -15.72 2.02 -2.77
N SER A 200 -15.61 0.95 -1.97
CA SER A 200 -14.46 0.06 -1.99
C SER A 200 -14.80 -1.30 -1.39
N VAL A 201 -14.06 -2.29 -1.83
CA VAL A 201 -14.01 -3.61 -1.20
C VAL A 201 -12.58 -3.84 -0.75
N GLN A 202 -12.38 -4.24 0.50
CA GLN A 202 -11.06 -4.47 1.08
C GLN A 202 -10.97 -5.90 1.59
N LEU A 203 -10.03 -6.67 1.06
CA LEU A 203 -9.67 -7.99 1.59
C LEU A 203 -8.89 -7.79 2.90
N GLN A 204 -9.35 -8.40 3.98
CA GLN A 204 -8.73 -8.34 5.31
C GLN A 204 -7.72 -9.48 5.47
N ASP A 205 -8.22 -10.71 5.40
CA ASP A 205 -7.39 -11.91 5.46
C ASP A 205 -7.82 -12.89 4.38
N VAL A 206 -6.81 -13.57 3.83
CA VAL A 206 -7.02 -14.67 2.87
C VAL A 206 -6.12 -15.81 3.30
N SER A 207 -6.72 -16.92 3.62
CA SER A 207 -6.02 -18.10 4.13
C SER A 207 -6.54 -19.38 3.53
N VAL A 208 -5.76 -20.45 3.66
CA VAL A 208 -6.16 -21.81 3.29
C VAL A 208 -6.55 -22.58 4.55
N PRO A 209 -7.31 -23.69 4.43
CA PRO A 209 -7.61 -24.54 5.57
C PRO A 209 -6.36 -24.95 6.34
N ALA A 210 -6.43 -24.98 7.67
CA ALA A 210 -5.30 -25.24 8.55
C ALA A 210 -4.57 -26.56 8.24
N ASP A 211 -5.31 -27.56 7.80
CA ASP A 211 -4.78 -28.89 7.50
C ASP A 211 -3.81 -28.89 6.31
N VAL A 212 -4.02 -28.01 5.32
CA VAL A 212 -3.19 -27.92 4.11
C VAL A 212 -2.19 -26.76 4.14
N GLN A 213 -2.31 -25.85 5.11
CA GLN A 213 -1.46 -24.66 5.24
C GLN A 213 0.04 -24.98 5.27
N PRO A 214 0.53 -26.05 5.97
CA PRO A 214 1.95 -26.40 5.96
C PRO A 214 2.46 -26.81 4.57
N ALA A 215 1.63 -27.53 3.78
CA ALA A 215 1.98 -27.95 2.43
C ALA A 215 2.06 -26.74 1.47
N PHE A 216 1.09 -25.84 1.53
CA PHE A 216 1.11 -24.59 0.76
C PHE A 216 2.33 -23.73 1.08
N LYS A 217 2.67 -23.60 2.38
CA LYS A 217 3.86 -22.87 2.80
C LYS A 217 5.13 -23.47 2.20
N GLN A 218 5.28 -24.79 2.19
CA GLN A 218 6.44 -25.43 1.56
C GLN A 218 6.55 -25.14 0.06
N VAL A 219 5.44 -25.08 -0.66
CA VAL A 219 5.42 -24.72 -2.09
C VAL A 219 5.83 -23.28 -2.30
N VAL A 220 5.30 -22.34 -1.49
CA VAL A 220 5.69 -20.93 -1.55
C VAL A 220 7.18 -20.76 -1.22
N ASP A 221 7.65 -21.35 -0.13
CA ASP A 221 9.07 -21.31 0.28
C ASP A 221 9.99 -21.88 -0.83
N ALA A 222 9.56 -22.95 -1.52
CA ALA A 222 10.30 -23.53 -2.64
C ALA A 222 10.33 -22.61 -3.87
N LYS A 223 9.22 -21.93 -4.20
CA LYS A 223 9.14 -20.94 -5.29
C LYS A 223 10.02 -19.75 -4.99
N GLU A 224 9.91 -19.17 -3.80
CA GLU A 224 10.75 -18.05 -3.37
C GLU A 224 12.25 -18.43 -3.34
N GLY A 225 12.54 -19.64 -2.87
CA GLY A 225 13.90 -20.19 -2.91
C GLY A 225 14.46 -20.33 -4.33
N LYS A 226 13.65 -20.75 -5.29
CA LYS A 226 14.01 -20.80 -6.71
C LYS A 226 14.31 -19.40 -7.25
N GLU A 227 13.39 -18.44 -7.06
CA GLU A 227 13.55 -17.05 -7.50
C GLU A 227 14.81 -16.41 -6.89
N THR A 228 15.03 -16.63 -5.58
CA THR A 228 16.22 -16.14 -4.90
C THR A 228 17.50 -16.71 -5.50
N LYS A 229 17.53 -18.01 -5.85
CA LYS A 229 18.70 -18.63 -6.49
C LYS A 229 18.95 -18.04 -7.90
N ILE A 230 17.89 -17.83 -8.68
CA ILE A 230 17.98 -17.21 -10.01
C ILE A 230 18.54 -15.78 -9.89
N ASN A 231 17.93 -14.96 -9.04
CA ASN A 231 18.35 -13.57 -8.81
C ASN A 231 19.81 -13.47 -8.31
N ASN A 232 20.22 -14.40 -7.45
CA ASN A 232 21.60 -14.46 -6.96
C ASN A 232 22.56 -14.85 -8.07
N ALA A 233 22.21 -15.83 -8.91
CA ALA A 233 23.03 -16.24 -10.05
C ALA A 233 23.15 -15.13 -11.09
N GLU A 234 22.07 -14.42 -11.37
CA GLU A 234 22.09 -13.25 -12.27
C GLU A 234 22.95 -12.10 -11.73
N ARG A 235 22.82 -11.80 -10.45
CA ARG A 235 23.66 -10.81 -9.77
C ARG A 235 25.12 -11.19 -9.84
N HIS A 236 25.46 -12.45 -9.57
CA HIS A 236 26.82 -12.97 -9.67
C HIS A 236 27.35 -12.85 -11.10
N ARG A 237 26.58 -13.26 -12.12
CA ARG A 237 26.95 -13.11 -13.53
C ARG A 237 27.19 -11.65 -13.90
N ASN A 238 26.29 -10.75 -13.47
CA ASN A 238 26.38 -9.31 -13.76
C ASN A 238 27.55 -8.61 -13.05
N THR A 239 28.12 -9.25 -12.05
CA THR A 239 29.34 -8.76 -11.35
C THR A 239 30.61 -9.35 -11.98
N VAL A 240 30.68 -10.67 -12.11
CA VAL A 240 31.91 -11.37 -12.52
C VAL A 240 32.25 -11.15 -13.99
N VAL A 241 31.24 -11.18 -14.88
CA VAL A 241 31.48 -11.06 -16.31
C VAL A 241 32.04 -9.66 -16.70
N PRO A 242 31.46 -8.54 -16.23
CA PRO A 242 32.04 -7.22 -16.53
C PRO A 242 33.41 -7.03 -15.87
N GLN A 243 33.60 -7.55 -14.65
CA GLN A 243 34.91 -7.49 -13.98
C GLN A 243 35.98 -8.22 -14.80
N ALA A 244 35.72 -9.46 -15.21
CA ALA A 244 36.66 -10.23 -16.01
C ALA A 244 36.95 -9.57 -17.38
N LYS A 245 35.92 -8.99 -18.02
CA LYS A 245 36.11 -8.21 -19.27
C LYS A 245 36.98 -6.97 -19.05
N GLY A 246 36.68 -6.23 -17.98
CA GLY A 246 37.49 -5.05 -17.62
C GLY A 246 38.95 -5.40 -17.32
N GLU A 247 39.19 -6.52 -16.65
CA GLU A 247 40.56 -6.99 -16.38
C GLU A 247 41.28 -7.44 -17.63
N ALA A 248 40.60 -8.15 -18.53
CA ALA A 248 41.16 -8.52 -19.84
C ALA A 248 41.51 -7.29 -20.67
N GLU A 249 40.61 -6.30 -20.75
CA GLU A 249 40.86 -5.05 -21.47
C GLU A 249 42.03 -4.27 -20.86
N ARG A 250 42.13 -4.19 -19.52
CA ARG A 250 43.25 -3.58 -18.81
C ARG A 250 44.57 -4.24 -19.21
N MET A 251 44.63 -5.57 -19.21
CA MET A 251 45.84 -6.30 -19.62
C MET A 251 46.26 -5.99 -21.08
N VAL A 252 45.27 -5.92 -21.98
CA VAL A 252 45.51 -5.55 -23.37
C VAL A 252 46.07 -4.13 -23.48
N GLN A 253 45.46 -3.17 -22.80
CA GLN A 253 45.89 -1.76 -22.81
C GLN A 253 47.29 -1.59 -22.18
N GLU A 254 47.60 -2.31 -21.10
CA GLU A 254 48.93 -2.33 -20.48
C GLU A 254 49.97 -2.89 -21.44
N ALA A 255 49.67 -3.98 -22.16
CA ALA A 255 50.57 -4.55 -23.14
C ALA A 255 50.81 -3.61 -24.33
N LEU A 256 49.78 -2.93 -24.82
CA LEU A 256 49.89 -1.92 -25.86
C LEU A 256 50.72 -0.72 -25.39
N GLY A 257 50.49 -0.23 -24.18
CA GLY A 257 51.28 0.83 -23.57
C GLY A 257 52.75 0.46 -23.43
N PHE A 258 53.02 -0.74 -22.94
CA PHE A 258 54.39 -1.26 -22.85
C PHE A 258 55.06 -1.36 -24.24
N ARG A 259 54.34 -1.81 -25.26
CA ARG A 259 54.83 -1.85 -26.66
C ARG A 259 55.22 -0.45 -27.14
N GLU A 260 54.35 0.53 -26.97
CA GLU A 260 54.63 1.91 -27.40
C GLU A 260 55.81 2.52 -26.62
N GLU A 261 55.85 2.34 -25.31
CA GLU A 261 56.98 2.77 -24.49
C GLU A 261 58.29 2.19 -24.99
N ARG A 262 58.30 0.89 -25.31
CA ARG A 262 59.51 0.21 -25.84
C ARG A 262 59.95 0.76 -27.17
N ILE A 263 59.00 1.02 -28.08
CA ILE A 263 59.29 1.60 -29.41
C ILE A 263 59.83 3.03 -29.26
N GLU A 264 59.17 3.87 -28.46
CA GLU A 264 59.60 5.26 -28.29
C GLU A 264 60.95 5.35 -27.57
N ARG A 265 61.19 4.49 -26.59
CA ARG A 265 62.53 4.39 -25.95
C ARG A 265 63.60 3.99 -26.94
N ALA A 266 63.35 2.97 -27.78
CA ALA A 266 64.30 2.58 -28.82
C ALA A 266 64.57 3.69 -29.86
N LYS A 267 63.55 4.43 -30.29
CA LYS A 267 63.69 5.61 -31.13
C LYS A 267 64.54 6.70 -30.46
N GLY A 268 64.27 6.95 -29.16
CA GLY A 268 65.07 7.90 -28.38
C GLY A 268 66.52 7.51 -28.25
N ASP A 269 66.82 6.23 -28.04
CA ASP A 269 68.18 5.69 -27.96
C ASP A 269 68.93 5.83 -29.34
N VAL A 270 68.23 5.54 -30.45
CA VAL A 270 68.79 5.72 -31.81
C VAL A 270 69.09 7.21 -32.07
N ALA A 271 68.14 8.10 -31.78
CA ALA A 271 68.33 9.55 -31.96
C ALA A 271 69.49 10.08 -31.11
N ARG A 272 69.63 9.62 -29.88
CA ARG A 272 70.74 9.94 -29.01
C ARG A 272 72.04 9.44 -29.55
N PHE A 273 72.08 8.18 -30.04
CA PHE A 273 73.27 7.61 -30.67
C PHE A 273 73.71 8.40 -31.93
N GLU A 274 72.79 8.73 -32.82
CA GLU A 274 73.04 9.52 -33.98
C GLU A 274 73.61 10.92 -33.66
N ALA A 275 73.05 11.59 -32.68
CA ALA A 275 73.54 12.89 -32.18
C ALA A 275 74.97 12.77 -31.66
N ILE A 276 75.25 11.75 -30.84
CA ILE A 276 76.60 11.49 -30.31
C ILE A 276 77.59 11.15 -31.48
N LEU A 277 77.16 10.34 -32.43
CA LEU A 277 77.96 9.97 -33.60
C LEU A 277 78.33 11.20 -34.46
N ALA A 278 77.38 12.12 -34.69
CA ALA A 278 77.64 13.35 -35.41
C ALA A 278 78.69 14.22 -34.69
N GLU A 279 78.61 14.40 -33.39
CA GLU A 279 79.60 15.12 -32.58
C GLU A 279 80.97 14.40 -32.63
N TYR A 280 80.97 13.08 -32.51
CA TYR A 280 82.23 12.28 -32.58
C TYR A 280 82.92 12.41 -33.92
N GLN A 281 82.17 12.46 -35.05
CA GLN A 281 82.74 12.67 -36.40
C GLN A 281 83.41 14.04 -36.55
N GLN A 282 82.92 15.07 -35.88
CA GLN A 282 83.48 16.42 -35.89
C GLN A 282 84.71 16.54 -34.94
N SER A 283 84.73 15.91 -33.80
CA SER A 283 85.77 16.04 -32.78
C SER A 283 85.95 14.74 -31.97
N LYS A 284 86.85 13.85 -32.46
CA LYS A 284 86.99 12.50 -31.94
C LYS A 284 87.52 12.42 -30.53
N GLU A 285 88.61 13.08 -30.18
CA GLU A 285 89.29 12.97 -28.89
C GLU A 285 88.52 13.68 -27.76
N PRO A 286 87.96 14.92 -27.91
CA PRO A 286 87.17 15.55 -26.87
C PRO A 286 85.88 14.80 -26.59
N THR A 287 85.22 14.27 -27.60
CA THR A 287 83.98 13.53 -27.45
C THR A 287 84.18 12.19 -26.70
N LYS A 288 85.27 11.47 -27.05
CA LYS A 288 85.63 10.22 -26.34
C LYS A 288 85.89 10.46 -24.86
N THR A 289 86.67 11.50 -24.56
CA THR A 289 86.99 11.87 -23.18
C THR A 289 85.71 12.26 -22.39
N ARG A 290 84.80 13.03 -23.01
CA ARG A 290 83.50 13.37 -22.39
C ARG A 290 82.67 12.13 -22.11
N LEU A 291 82.54 11.24 -23.08
CA LEU A 291 81.76 10.00 -22.92
C LEU A 291 82.34 9.07 -21.85
N TYR A 292 83.65 9.04 -21.73
CA TYR A 292 84.37 8.28 -20.71
C TYR A 292 84.03 8.83 -19.26
N TYR A 293 84.09 10.15 -19.09
CA TYR A 293 83.73 10.75 -17.82
C TYR A 293 82.25 10.64 -17.50
N GLU A 294 81.37 10.69 -18.51
CA GLU A 294 79.93 10.49 -18.33
C GLU A 294 79.61 9.06 -17.91
N MET A 295 80.25 8.08 -18.49
CA MET A 295 80.16 6.66 -18.11
C MET A 295 80.64 6.45 -16.66
N LEU A 296 81.79 7.02 -16.29
CA LEU A 296 82.27 6.95 -14.92
C LEU A 296 81.26 7.58 -13.92
N ARG A 297 80.67 8.73 -14.26
CA ARG A 297 79.71 9.45 -13.44
C ARG A 297 78.42 8.65 -13.18
N GLN A 298 78.02 7.85 -14.19
CA GLN A 298 76.81 7.02 -14.09
C GLN A 298 77.09 5.69 -13.37
N THR A 299 78.29 5.16 -13.45
CA THR A 299 78.65 3.84 -12.92
C THR A 299 79.17 3.93 -11.48
N LEU A 300 80.01 4.92 -11.15
CA LEU A 300 80.65 5.03 -9.86
C LEU A 300 79.71 5.13 -8.64
N PRO A 301 78.56 5.85 -8.74
CA PRO A 301 77.59 5.91 -7.62
C PRO A 301 76.93 4.57 -7.30
N ASN A 302 76.93 3.62 -8.21
CA ASN A 302 76.29 2.31 -8.07
C ASN A 302 77.28 1.19 -7.70
N VAL A 303 78.52 1.56 -7.36
CA VAL A 303 79.59 0.59 -6.99
C VAL A 303 79.85 0.72 -5.52
N ASP A 304 79.64 -0.34 -4.76
CA ASP A 304 79.81 -0.35 -3.30
C ASP A 304 81.28 -0.16 -2.83
N ASN A 305 82.23 -0.57 -3.65
CA ASN A 305 83.67 -0.45 -3.33
C ASN A 305 84.51 -0.11 -4.54
N ILE A 306 85.34 0.96 -4.48
CA ILE A 306 86.25 1.38 -5.52
C ILE A 306 87.67 1.13 -5.03
N TYR A 307 88.41 0.24 -5.68
CA TYR A 307 89.81 -0.01 -5.39
C TYR A 307 90.70 0.74 -6.41
N ILE A 308 91.52 1.68 -5.91
CA ILE A 308 92.46 2.44 -6.73
C ILE A 308 93.84 1.84 -6.52
N THR A 309 94.43 1.24 -7.56
CA THR A 309 95.81 0.71 -7.54
C THR A 309 96.80 1.68 -8.24
N LYS A 310 97.89 1.99 -7.57
CA LYS A 310 98.99 2.71 -8.25
C LYS A 310 99.86 1.64 -8.95
N ASP A 311 100.08 1.89 -10.24
CA ASP A 311 100.82 1.05 -11.18
C ASP A 311 100.26 -0.33 -11.50
N GLY A 312 99.73 -0.42 -12.68
CA GLY A 312 99.58 -1.48 -13.69
C GLY A 312 99.44 -2.98 -13.30
N ASP A 313 99.46 -3.36 -12.07
CA ASP A 313 99.27 -4.74 -11.63
C ASP A 313 97.83 -5.05 -11.33
N ALA A 314 97.19 -5.61 -12.35
CA ALA A 314 95.77 -6.06 -12.20
C ALA A 314 95.69 -7.14 -11.11
N LEU A 315 94.91 -6.91 -10.07
CA LEU A 315 94.51 -7.93 -9.08
C LEU A 315 93.82 -9.06 -9.84
N LYS A 316 94.56 -10.18 -10.04
CA LYS A 316 94.08 -11.35 -10.79
C LYS A 316 92.97 -12.15 -10.14
N HIS A 317 92.66 -11.85 -8.92
CA HIS A 317 91.59 -12.56 -8.15
C HIS A 317 90.89 -11.59 -7.17
N LEU A 318 89.91 -10.90 -7.63
CA LEU A 318 88.89 -10.33 -6.72
C LEU A 318 87.77 -11.36 -6.61
N ALA A 319 87.70 -12.06 -5.47
CA ALA A 319 86.50 -12.82 -5.15
C ALA A 319 85.38 -11.85 -4.85
N VAL A 320 84.44 -11.64 -5.78
CA VAL A 320 83.19 -10.94 -5.52
C VAL A 320 82.37 -11.85 -4.66
N GLY A 321 82.40 -11.60 -3.35
CA GLY A 321 81.53 -12.28 -2.38
C GLY A 321 80.09 -11.91 -2.73
N GLY A 322 79.33 -12.89 -3.21
CA GLY A 322 77.85 -12.76 -3.32
C GLY A 322 77.29 -12.67 -1.89
N GLY A 323 76.85 -11.48 -1.53
CA GLY A 323 75.98 -11.31 -0.37
C GLY A 323 74.59 -11.86 -0.68
N ASN A 324 74.01 -12.61 0.26
CA ASN A 324 72.68 -13.20 0.30
C ASN A 324 71.56 -12.20 -0.03
#